data_5a1c154da6959509f1c3ccb25000e686
#
_entry.id   5a1c154da6959509f1c3ccb25000e686
#
_cell.length_a   1.000
_cell.length_b   1.000
_cell.length_c   1.000
_cell.angle_alpha   90.00
_cell.angle_beta   90.00
_cell.angle_gamma   90.00
#
_symmetry.space_group_name_H-M   'P 1'
#
loop_
_entity.id
_entity.type
_entity.pdbx_description
1 polymer ?
#
loop_
_entity_poly.entity_id
_entity_poly.type
_entity_poly.pdbx_seq_one_letter_code
_entity_poly.pdbx_strand_id
1 'polypeptide(L)'
;MKKMLKKILLILFLVFSSNLVAEEVPFLLTAAAKGDLETVKAIIESGGSANTEDKDKLTALMYAVRKDNIEVVKYLIKHGAKVNAIENEGWSALMFAAKKGYIKSAEILLKNGADPKIIDPDGWSAYGLAATSGYSKMIDLLIQKGEIDPNTRNSTGATVLMLACKNGDENTIKTLLKNKANSELKDRYGKTALMYAVINGNVKATEILLNNGAKIDEIDNSEWTALLWAVKKNKLEVIKFLIKNGANVNHEDDEGTPIIHYAVFNNNFNVVKLLIDSGASLKAKDQYGLTPLVYALKEKNSEIIEIIRAHGGEY
;
A
#
# COMPACT_ATOMS: atom_id res chain seq x y z
N MET A 1 50.78 -8.64 17.97
CA MET A 1 51.61 -7.82 17.05
C MET A 1 51.30 -8.06 15.57
N LYS A 2 51.44 -9.26 14.98
CA LYS A 2 51.22 -9.52 13.56
C LYS A 2 49.78 -9.20 13.05
N LYS A 3 48.71 -9.44 13.84
CA LYS A 3 47.33 -9.09 13.47
C LYS A 3 47.04 -7.57 13.47
N MET A 4 47.69 -6.86 14.38
CA MET A 4 47.59 -5.40 14.50
C MET A 4 48.33 -4.69 13.35
N LEU A 5 49.52 -5.23 12.98
CA LEU A 5 50.30 -4.73 11.85
C LEU A 5 49.59 -4.95 10.50
N LYS A 6 48.89 -6.09 10.31
CA LYS A 6 48.05 -6.34 9.11
C LYS A 6 46.88 -5.40 9.04
N LYS A 7 46.23 -5.04 10.17
CA LYS A 7 45.15 -4.04 10.21
C LYS A 7 45.65 -2.62 9.88
N ILE A 8 46.80 -2.23 10.41
CA ILE A 8 47.47 -0.93 10.13
C ILE A 8 47.89 -0.85 8.66
N LEU A 9 48.47 -1.91 8.09
CA LEU A 9 48.83 -1.98 6.67
C LEU A 9 47.58 -1.89 5.74
N LEU A 10 46.46 -2.53 6.15
CA LEU A 10 45.20 -2.45 5.39
C LEU A 10 44.60 -1.06 5.42
N ILE A 11 44.69 -0.33 6.53
CA ILE A 11 44.24 1.04 6.71
C ILE A 11 45.15 1.99 5.90
N LEU A 12 46.47 1.80 5.89
CA LEU A 12 47.41 2.59 5.10
C LEU A 12 47.25 2.34 3.61
N PHE A 13 46.96 1.12 3.15
CA PHE A 13 46.68 0.81 1.75
C PHE A 13 45.40 1.50 1.27
N LEU A 14 44.39 1.66 2.13
CA LEU A 14 43.14 2.36 1.84
C LEU A 14 43.26 3.88 1.79
N VAL A 15 44.23 4.46 2.48
CA VAL A 15 44.52 5.91 2.47
C VAL A 15 45.36 6.33 1.25
N PHE A 16 46.16 5.43 0.70
CA PHE A 16 47.05 5.74 -0.47
C PHE A 16 46.49 5.38 -1.83
N SER A 17 45.36 4.70 -1.94
CA SER A 17 44.72 4.35 -3.22
C SER A 17 43.75 5.41 -3.77
N SER A 18 43.84 6.66 -3.32
CA SER A 18 42.91 7.75 -3.66
C SER A 18 43.07 8.36 -5.06
N ASN A 19 43.66 7.66 -6.02
CA ASN A 19 43.84 8.18 -7.39
C ASN A 19 43.49 7.15 -8.48
N LEU A 20 42.41 6.42 -8.36
CA LEU A 20 41.77 5.78 -9.52
C LEU A 20 40.26 6.01 -9.45
N VAL A 21 39.75 6.72 -10.46
CA VAL A 21 38.36 7.08 -10.67
C VAL A 21 37.56 5.83 -11.01
N ALA A 22 37.17 5.09 -9.96
CA ALA A 22 35.94 4.33 -9.90
C ALA A 22 35.23 4.90 -8.69
N GLU A 23 33.93 5.29 -8.80
CA GLU A 23 33.12 5.74 -7.68
C GLU A 23 32.99 4.60 -6.67
N GLU A 24 34.00 4.38 -5.84
CA GLU A 24 34.00 3.35 -4.80
C GLU A 24 33.09 3.81 -3.66
N VAL A 25 32.06 3.00 -3.42
CA VAL A 25 31.22 3.13 -2.21
C VAL A 25 32.16 3.15 -0.99
N PRO A 26 32.10 4.19 -0.11
CA PRO A 26 32.99 4.32 1.03
C PRO A 26 33.08 3.03 1.85
N PHE A 27 34.26 2.65 2.28
CA PHE A 27 34.50 1.35 2.92
C PHE A 27 33.66 1.12 4.17
N LEU A 28 33.32 2.19 4.91
CA LEU A 28 32.41 2.14 6.05
C LEU A 28 31.01 1.62 5.64
N LEU A 29 30.49 2.08 4.49
CA LEU A 29 29.13 1.68 4.02
C LEU A 29 29.11 0.20 3.66
N THR A 30 30.16 -0.28 3.00
CA THR A 30 30.32 -1.70 2.66
C THR A 30 30.42 -2.57 3.93
N ALA A 31 31.21 -2.14 4.93
CA ALA A 31 31.34 -2.83 6.20
C ALA A 31 30.01 -2.84 6.96
N ALA A 32 29.29 -1.72 6.98
CA ALA A 32 27.95 -1.61 7.59
C ALA A 32 26.93 -2.54 6.92
N ALA A 33 26.92 -2.61 5.59
CA ALA A 33 26.07 -3.52 4.82
C ALA A 33 26.37 -5.00 5.09
N LYS A 34 27.64 -5.35 5.30
CA LYS A 34 28.08 -6.71 5.61
C LYS A 34 27.89 -7.10 7.08
N GLY A 35 27.57 -6.14 7.97
CA GLY A 35 27.51 -6.37 9.40
C GLY A 35 28.88 -6.58 10.06
N ASP A 36 29.98 -6.15 9.38
CA ASP A 36 31.34 -6.24 9.90
C ASP A 36 31.58 -5.17 10.97
N LEU A 37 31.12 -5.48 12.19
CA LEU A 37 31.21 -4.57 13.32
C LEU A 37 32.66 -4.20 13.67
N GLU A 38 33.62 -5.14 13.54
CA GLU A 38 35.01 -4.88 13.85
C GLU A 38 35.64 -3.86 12.89
N THR A 39 35.33 -3.97 11.61
CA THR A 39 35.78 -2.98 10.62
C THR A 39 35.08 -1.62 10.84
N VAL A 40 33.77 -1.61 11.13
CA VAL A 40 33.03 -0.38 11.47
C VAL A 40 33.66 0.33 12.68
N LYS A 41 33.97 -0.42 13.76
CA LYS A 41 34.64 0.11 14.95
C LYS A 41 36.00 0.71 14.59
N ALA A 42 36.83 -0.04 13.89
CA ALA A 42 38.17 0.41 13.51
C ALA A 42 38.14 1.73 12.73
N ILE A 43 37.19 1.89 11.82
CA ILE A 43 37.05 3.12 11.01
C ILE A 43 36.60 4.30 11.91
N ILE A 44 35.57 4.11 12.73
CA ILE A 44 35.04 5.18 13.60
C ILE A 44 36.06 5.60 14.66
N GLU A 45 36.74 4.64 15.32
CA GLU A 45 37.78 4.87 16.34
C GLU A 45 39.02 5.55 15.75
N SER A 46 39.29 5.38 14.43
CA SER A 46 40.35 6.11 13.74
C SER A 46 39.96 7.52 13.29
N GLY A 47 38.79 8.02 13.68
CA GLY A 47 38.28 9.37 13.35
C GLY A 47 37.36 9.43 12.13
N GLY A 48 36.96 8.29 11.58
CA GLY A 48 35.98 8.24 10.50
C GLY A 48 34.58 8.70 10.96
N SER A 49 33.83 9.35 10.09
CA SER A 49 32.49 9.85 10.42
C SER A 49 31.44 8.75 10.36
N ALA A 50 30.63 8.58 11.42
CA ALA A 50 29.45 7.74 11.41
C ALA A 50 28.37 8.20 10.42
N ASN A 51 28.50 9.43 9.90
CA ASN A 51 27.58 10.06 8.94
C ASN A 51 28.11 10.03 7.51
N THR A 52 29.11 9.20 7.21
CA THR A 52 29.56 8.94 5.85
C THR A 52 28.37 8.46 5.00
N GLU A 53 28.25 9.04 3.81
CA GLU A 53 27.18 8.74 2.84
C GLU A 53 27.78 8.50 1.44
N ASP A 54 27.05 7.81 0.58
CA ASP A 54 27.36 7.67 -0.83
C ASP A 54 26.78 8.83 -1.66
N LYS A 55 26.91 8.75 -2.98
CA LYS A 55 26.38 9.74 -3.93
C LYS A 55 24.85 9.88 -3.88
N ASP A 56 24.16 8.83 -3.48
CA ASP A 56 22.70 8.81 -3.32
C ASP A 56 22.26 9.24 -1.91
N LYS A 57 23.22 9.71 -1.06
CA LYS A 57 23.04 10.09 0.35
C LYS A 57 22.65 8.94 1.26
N LEU A 58 22.84 7.68 0.82
CA LEU A 58 22.67 6.54 1.70
C LEU A 58 23.77 6.51 2.75
N THR A 59 23.40 6.60 4.03
CA THR A 59 24.32 6.61 5.16
C THR A 59 24.74 5.20 5.60
N ALA A 60 25.83 5.08 6.37
CA ALA A 60 26.23 3.82 6.98
C ALA A 60 25.11 3.19 7.82
N LEU A 61 24.33 4.01 8.53
CA LEU A 61 23.16 3.54 9.30
C LEU A 61 22.10 2.93 8.37
N MET A 62 21.78 3.54 7.24
CA MET A 62 20.82 3.01 6.28
C MET A 62 21.31 1.68 5.68
N TYR A 63 22.60 1.58 5.34
CA TYR A 63 23.19 0.33 4.85
C TYR A 63 23.08 -0.80 5.88
N ALA A 64 23.35 -0.51 7.16
CA ALA A 64 23.21 -1.48 8.24
C ALA A 64 21.76 -1.93 8.45
N VAL A 65 20.81 -0.97 8.44
CA VAL A 65 19.38 -1.23 8.59
C VAL A 65 18.81 -2.04 7.41
N ARG A 66 19.21 -1.75 6.18
CA ARG A 66 18.77 -2.51 4.99
C ARG A 66 19.12 -4.00 5.04
N LYS A 67 20.04 -4.39 5.93
CA LYS A 67 20.48 -5.78 6.16
C LYS A 67 20.17 -6.29 7.57
N ASP A 68 19.44 -5.52 8.38
CA ASP A 68 19.09 -5.81 9.78
C ASP A 68 20.32 -6.12 10.67
N ASN A 69 21.44 -5.44 10.40
CA ASN A 69 22.70 -5.61 11.12
C ASN A 69 22.67 -4.90 12.48
N ILE A 70 21.95 -5.47 13.43
CA ILE A 70 21.57 -4.86 14.71
C ILE A 70 22.75 -4.29 15.49
N GLU A 71 23.86 -5.01 15.61
CA GLU A 71 25.00 -4.55 16.40
C GLU A 71 25.72 -3.35 15.73
N VAL A 72 25.76 -3.32 14.40
CA VAL A 72 26.26 -2.16 13.65
C VAL A 72 25.33 -0.97 13.79
N VAL A 73 24.01 -1.18 13.71
CA VAL A 73 22.99 -0.14 13.92
C VAL A 73 23.18 0.52 15.29
N LYS A 74 23.25 -0.28 16.36
CA LYS A 74 23.48 0.23 17.73
C LYS A 74 24.79 1.01 17.84
N TYR A 75 25.85 0.46 17.25
CA TYR A 75 27.18 1.09 17.34
C TYR A 75 27.21 2.44 16.62
N LEU A 76 26.70 2.51 15.39
CA LEU A 76 26.66 3.75 14.62
C LEU A 76 25.83 4.84 15.33
N ILE A 77 24.65 4.48 15.86
CA ILE A 77 23.79 5.42 16.61
C ILE A 77 24.54 5.95 17.85
N LYS A 78 25.18 5.05 18.62
CA LYS A 78 25.98 5.43 19.79
C LYS A 78 27.10 6.41 19.46
N HIS A 79 27.63 6.37 18.24
CA HIS A 79 28.72 7.22 17.78
C HIS A 79 28.24 8.37 16.87
N GLY A 80 26.99 8.81 17.05
CA GLY A 80 26.46 10.05 16.49
C GLY A 80 25.94 9.94 15.04
N ALA A 81 25.57 8.73 14.59
CA ALA A 81 24.85 8.60 13.32
C ALA A 81 23.53 9.39 13.36
N LYS A 82 23.26 10.19 12.32
CA LYS A 82 22.02 10.96 12.16
C LYS A 82 20.86 10.01 11.85
N VAL A 83 20.05 9.72 12.88
CA VAL A 83 18.94 8.73 12.79
C VAL A 83 17.89 9.15 11.77
N ASN A 84 17.67 10.46 11.59
CA ASN A 84 16.67 11.05 10.70
C ASN A 84 17.28 11.57 9.38
N ALA A 85 18.49 11.14 9.00
CA ALA A 85 19.00 11.41 7.67
C ALA A 85 18.08 10.81 6.61
N ILE A 86 17.95 11.52 5.47
CA ILE A 86 17.17 11.06 4.31
C ILE A 86 18.08 10.96 3.10
N GLU A 87 17.92 9.92 2.29
CA GLU A 87 18.60 9.75 1.02
C GLU A 87 17.87 10.49 -0.12
N ASN A 88 18.36 10.42 -1.35
CA ASN A 88 17.85 11.21 -2.47
C ASN A 88 16.38 10.96 -2.84
N GLU A 89 15.85 9.78 -2.55
CA GLU A 89 14.42 9.45 -2.74
C GLU A 89 13.55 9.79 -1.51
N GLY A 90 14.12 10.47 -0.49
CA GLY A 90 13.43 10.89 0.71
C GLY A 90 13.28 9.82 1.79
N TRP A 91 13.96 8.66 1.65
CA TRP A 91 13.80 7.57 2.61
C TRP A 91 14.74 7.71 3.81
N SER A 92 14.19 7.54 5.00
CA SER A 92 14.95 7.43 6.25
C SER A 92 15.33 5.98 6.57
N ALA A 93 16.23 5.78 7.53
CA ALA A 93 16.57 4.44 8.04
C ALA A 93 15.33 3.68 8.56
N LEU A 94 14.40 4.38 9.23
CA LEU A 94 13.15 3.79 9.72
C LEU A 94 12.24 3.32 8.57
N MET A 95 12.21 4.04 7.46
CA MET A 95 11.44 3.65 6.28
C MET A 95 11.99 2.37 5.65
N PHE A 96 13.31 2.20 5.56
CA PHE A 96 13.93 0.94 5.12
C PHE A 96 13.59 -0.23 6.05
N ALA A 97 13.65 -0.03 7.38
CA ALA A 97 13.27 -1.04 8.36
C ALA A 97 11.79 -1.44 8.20
N ALA A 98 10.90 -0.46 8.04
CA ALA A 98 9.48 -0.66 7.88
C ALA A 98 9.14 -1.42 6.59
N LYS A 99 9.75 -1.04 5.45
CA LYS A 99 9.57 -1.69 4.15
C LYS A 99 9.99 -3.16 4.14
N LYS A 100 10.92 -3.54 5.04
CA LYS A 100 11.46 -4.91 5.15
C LYS A 100 10.90 -5.69 6.35
N GLY A 101 10.10 -5.05 7.22
CA GLY A 101 9.57 -5.69 8.42
C GLY A 101 10.61 -5.95 9.52
N TYR A 102 11.72 -5.20 9.54
CA TYR A 102 12.81 -5.36 10.50
C TYR A 102 12.47 -4.73 11.85
N ILE A 103 11.68 -5.44 12.64
CA ILE A 103 11.13 -4.96 13.92
C ILE A 103 12.23 -4.49 14.87
N LYS A 104 13.32 -5.29 15.05
CA LYS A 104 14.40 -4.94 15.97
C LYS A 104 15.12 -3.65 15.57
N SER A 105 15.43 -3.49 14.29
CA SER A 105 16.02 -2.24 13.79
C SER A 105 15.08 -1.06 14.01
N ALA A 106 13.77 -1.21 13.74
CA ALA A 106 12.78 -0.17 13.94
C ALA A 106 12.63 0.23 15.42
N GLU A 107 12.59 -0.72 16.34
CA GLU A 107 12.55 -0.46 17.79
C GLU A 107 13.76 0.35 18.25
N ILE A 108 14.96 -0.01 17.80
CA ILE A 108 16.19 0.70 18.13
C ILE A 108 16.15 2.13 17.58
N LEU A 109 15.75 2.30 16.31
CA LEU A 109 15.65 3.59 15.67
C LEU A 109 14.65 4.50 16.39
N LEU A 110 13.43 4.01 16.67
CA LEU A 110 12.39 4.76 17.41
C LEU A 110 12.86 5.15 18.82
N LYS A 111 13.52 4.22 19.54
CA LYS A 111 14.09 4.51 20.88
C LYS A 111 15.14 5.61 20.84
N ASN A 112 15.83 5.79 19.70
CA ASN A 112 16.86 6.81 19.52
C ASN A 112 16.40 8.02 18.69
N GLY A 113 15.08 8.31 18.68
CA GLY A 113 14.52 9.51 18.13
C GLY A 113 14.30 9.49 16.61
N ALA A 114 14.15 8.29 16.01
CA ALA A 114 13.69 8.23 14.63
C ALA A 114 12.29 8.86 14.52
N ASP A 115 12.12 9.79 13.58
CA ASP A 115 10.85 10.42 13.30
C ASP A 115 10.02 9.55 12.34
N PRO A 116 8.92 8.95 12.81
CA PRO A 116 8.07 8.09 11.97
C PRO A 116 7.19 8.87 10.99
N LYS A 117 7.19 10.21 11.07
CA LYS A 117 6.37 11.12 10.24
C LYS A 117 7.10 11.59 8.99
N ILE A 118 8.39 11.27 8.82
CA ILE A 118 9.11 11.53 7.57
C ILE A 118 8.40 10.81 6.43
N ILE A 119 8.16 11.53 5.33
CA ILE A 119 7.48 11.03 4.13
C ILE A 119 8.39 11.12 2.91
N ASP A 120 8.22 10.18 2.00
CA ASP A 120 8.83 10.24 0.67
C ASP A 120 8.05 11.17 -0.29
N PRO A 121 8.52 11.40 -1.53
CA PRO A 121 7.82 12.22 -2.52
C PRO A 121 6.41 11.74 -2.86
N ASP A 122 6.13 10.45 -2.70
CA ASP A 122 4.79 9.86 -2.89
C ASP A 122 3.87 10.07 -1.68
N GLY A 123 4.39 10.65 -0.59
CA GLY A 123 3.68 10.92 0.66
C GLY A 123 3.60 9.72 1.60
N TRP A 124 4.46 8.71 1.42
CA TRP A 124 4.51 7.54 2.31
C TRP A 124 5.51 7.72 3.44
N SER A 125 5.04 7.49 4.65
CA SER A 125 5.89 7.31 5.82
C SER A 125 6.27 5.84 6.02
N ALA A 126 7.10 5.56 7.02
CA ALA A 126 7.42 4.20 7.47
C ALA A 126 6.14 3.36 7.71
N TYR A 127 5.08 3.96 8.24
CA TYR A 127 3.79 3.31 8.48
C TYR A 127 3.11 2.87 7.18
N GLY A 128 3.05 3.76 6.17
CA GLY A 128 2.50 3.43 4.86
C GLY A 128 3.28 2.31 4.16
N LEU A 129 4.62 2.37 4.24
CA LEU A 129 5.49 1.34 3.66
C LEU A 129 5.33 -0.02 4.35
N ALA A 130 5.17 -0.07 5.68
CA ALA A 130 4.89 -1.30 6.42
C ALA A 130 3.57 -1.93 5.99
N ALA A 131 2.53 -1.11 5.85
CA ALA A 131 1.20 -1.60 5.49
C ALA A 131 1.12 -2.07 4.03
N THR A 132 1.72 -1.35 3.08
CA THR A 132 1.78 -1.79 1.68
C THR A 132 2.62 -3.06 1.48
N SER A 133 3.45 -3.40 2.47
CA SER A 133 4.29 -4.60 2.47
C SER A 133 3.73 -5.74 3.32
N GLY A 134 2.57 -5.57 3.98
CA GLY A 134 1.90 -6.60 4.76
C GLY A 134 2.51 -6.86 6.15
N TYR A 135 3.30 -5.95 6.70
CA TYR A 135 3.97 -6.14 7.99
C TYR A 135 3.13 -5.65 9.18
N SER A 136 2.08 -6.40 9.53
CA SER A 136 1.12 -6.05 10.60
C SER A 136 1.78 -5.74 11.95
N LYS A 137 2.80 -6.50 12.35
CA LYS A 137 3.56 -6.23 13.60
C LYS A 137 4.31 -4.90 13.55
N MET A 138 4.82 -4.50 12.38
CA MET A 138 5.47 -3.20 12.18
C MET A 138 4.44 -2.07 12.29
N ILE A 139 3.23 -2.28 11.76
CA ILE A 139 2.12 -1.33 11.87
C ILE A 139 1.77 -1.10 13.35
N ASP A 140 1.58 -2.18 14.14
CA ASP A 140 1.33 -2.08 15.58
C ASP A 140 2.45 -1.32 16.30
N LEU A 141 3.72 -1.62 16.00
CA LEU A 141 4.87 -0.94 16.58
C LEU A 141 4.86 0.56 16.28
N LEU A 142 4.65 0.94 15.01
CA LEU A 142 4.67 2.34 14.58
C LEU A 142 3.51 3.14 15.16
N ILE A 143 2.32 2.56 15.28
CA ILE A 143 1.18 3.22 15.93
C ILE A 143 1.46 3.44 17.42
N GLN A 144 1.91 2.37 18.13
CA GLN A 144 2.10 2.41 19.57
C GLN A 144 3.29 3.28 20.02
N LYS A 145 4.39 3.23 19.27
CA LYS A 145 5.66 3.90 19.62
C LYS A 145 5.92 5.17 18.82
N GLY A 146 5.32 5.28 17.65
CA GLY A 146 5.51 6.40 16.74
C GLY A 146 4.41 7.46 16.81
N GLU A 147 3.36 7.25 17.63
CA GLU A 147 2.20 8.15 17.72
C GLU A 147 1.62 8.51 16.34
N ILE A 148 1.51 7.51 15.47
CA ILE A 148 1.00 7.68 14.11
C ILE A 148 -0.53 7.62 14.10
N ASP A 149 -1.16 8.58 13.43
CA ASP A 149 -2.58 8.51 13.08
C ASP A 149 -2.79 7.38 12.07
N PRO A 150 -3.61 6.33 12.38
CA PRO A 150 -3.89 5.24 11.45
C PRO A 150 -4.61 5.70 10.17
N ASN A 151 -5.09 6.93 10.14
CA ASN A 151 -5.81 7.53 9.01
C ASN A 151 -4.93 8.42 8.12
N THR A 152 -3.61 8.36 8.26
CA THR A 152 -2.69 9.09 7.38
C THR A 152 -2.94 8.76 5.91
N ARG A 153 -2.70 9.75 5.04
CA ARG A 153 -2.97 9.70 3.62
C ARG A 153 -1.68 9.91 2.82
N ASN A 154 -1.59 9.26 1.69
CA ASN A 154 -0.54 9.56 0.71
C ASN A 154 -0.88 10.79 -0.15
N SER A 155 -0.03 11.10 -1.13
CA SER A 155 -0.20 12.21 -2.08
C SER A 155 -1.48 12.12 -2.91
N THR A 156 -2.09 10.94 -3.10
CA THR A 156 -3.37 10.75 -3.80
C THR A 156 -4.59 10.86 -2.89
N GLY A 157 -4.39 11.10 -1.58
CA GLY A 157 -5.44 11.10 -0.57
C GLY A 157 -5.87 9.70 -0.11
N ALA A 158 -5.25 8.64 -0.63
CA ALA A 158 -5.55 7.28 -0.21
C ALA A 158 -4.98 6.99 1.18
N THR A 159 -5.79 6.35 2.03
CA THR A 159 -5.36 5.88 3.34
C THR A 159 -4.62 4.55 3.23
N VAL A 160 -3.86 4.23 4.27
CA VAL A 160 -3.17 2.94 4.38
C VAL A 160 -4.17 1.77 4.34
N LEU A 161 -5.36 1.92 4.94
CA LEU A 161 -6.43 0.92 4.88
C LEU A 161 -6.91 0.67 3.44
N MET A 162 -7.06 1.72 2.62
CA MET A 162 -7.44 1.57 1.20
C MET A 162 -6.45 0.72 0.43
N LEU A 163 -5.14 0.92 0.66
CA LEU A 163 -4.10 0.13 -0.02
C LEU A 163 -4.02 -1.31 0.48
N ALA A 164 -4.19 -1.53 1.79
CA ALA A 164 -4.28 -2.88 2.34
C ALA A 164 -5.48 -3.64 1.72
N CYS A 165 -6.62 -2.96 1.56
CA CYS A 165 -7.81 -3.51 0.91
C CYS A 165 -7.59 -3.79 -0.59
N LYS A 166 -6.87 -2.90 -1.29
CA LYS A 166 -6.46 -3.12 -2.68
C LYS A 166 -5.62 -4.40 -2.82
N ASN A 167 -4.69 -4.63 -1.91
CA ASN A 167 -3.80 -5.79 -1.94
C ASN A 167 -4.46 -7.07 -1.41
N GLY A 168 -5.56 -6.95 -0.66
CA GLY A 168 -6.27 -8.09 -0.05
C GLY A 168 -5.54 -8.70 1.16
N ASP A 169 -4.64 -7.95 1.80
CA ASP A 169 -3.92 -8.44 2.98
C ASP A 169 -4.82 -8.38 4.22
N GLU A 170 -5.47 -9.50 4.50
CA GLU A 170 -6.42 -9.64 5.61
C GLU A 170 -5.82 -9.28 6.97
N ASN A 171 -4.58 -9.69 7.24
CA ASN A 171 -3.94 -9.44 8.53
C ASN A 171 -3.68 -7.95 8.73
N THR A 172 -3.19 -7.27 7.70
CA THR A 172 -3.00 -5.82 7.71
C THR A 172 -4.33 -5.09 7.88
N ILE A 173 -5.37 -5.47 7.12
CA ILE A 173 -6.70 -4.86 7.23
C ILE A 173 -7.24 -4.99 8.66
N LYS A 174 -7.21 -6.20 9.25
CA LYS A 174 -7.66 -6.45 10.63
C LYS A 174 -6.85 -5.63 11.64
N THR A 175 -5.54 -5.56 11.47
CA THR A 175 -4.66 -4.77 12.34
C THR A 175 -4.99 -3.28 12.27
N LEU A 176 -5.20 -2.73 11.07
CA LEU A 176 -5.56 -1.33 10.87
C LEU A 176 -6.91 -1.00 11.52
N LEU A 177 -7.94 -1.82 11.28
CA LEU A 177 -9.28 -1.63 11.87
C LEU A 177 -9.23 -1.75 13.40
N LYS A 178 -8.49 -2.72 13.97
CA LYS A 178 -8.23 -2.83 15.42
C LYS A 178 -7.61 -1.55 15.98
N ASN A 179 -6.73 -0.89 15.22
CA ASN A 179 -6.10 0.38 15.59
C ASN A 179 -6.91 1.60 15.15
N LYS A 180 -8.22 1.44 14.94
CA LYS A 180 -9.19 2.53 14.66
C LYS A 180 -9.00 3.24 13.32
N ALA A 181 -8.43 2.56 12.31
CA ALA A 181 -8.49 3.05 10.95
C ALA A 181 -9.96 3.20 10.51
N ASN A 182 -10.30 4.36 9.96
CA ASN A 182 -11.67 4.68 9.56
C ASN A 182 -11.91 4.23 8.10
N SER A 183 -12.83 3.25 7.92
CA SER A 183 -13.19 2.70 6.61
C SER A 183 -13.98 3.67 5.71
N GLU A 184 -14.59 4.72 6.32
CA GLU A 184 -15.47 5.67 5.62
C GLU A 184 -14.70 6.85 5.02
N LEU A 185 -13.40 6.94 5.24
CA LEU A 185 -12.61 7.98 4.60
C LEU A 185 -12.58 7.78 3.08
N LYS A 186 -12.61 8.90 2.36
CA LYS A 186 -12.57 8.96 0.89
C LYS A 186 -11.23 9.50 0.40
N ASP A 187 -10.71 8.94 -0.68
CA ASP A 187 -9.57 9.51 -1.40
C ASP A 187 -9.99 10.75 -2.22
N ARG A 188 -9.09 11.28 -3.07
CA ARG A 188 -9.41 12.44 -3.92
C ARG A 188 -10.51 12.20 -4.94
N TYR A 189 -10.79 10.94 -5.26
CA TYR A 189 -11.84 10.52 -6.20
C TYR A 189 -13.14 10.13 -5.49
N GLY A 190 -13.20 10.31 -4.17
CA GLY A 190 -14.34 9.89 -3.36
C GLY A 190 -14.37 8.40 -3.01
N LYS A 191 -13.36 7.61 -3.39
CA LYS A 191 -13.35 6.17 -3.18
C LYS A 191 -13.05 5.81 -1.73
N THR A 192 -13.83 4.86 -1.19
CA THR A 192 -13.66 4.27 0.14
C THR A 192 -12.75 3.04 0.11
N ALA A 193 -12.35 2.54 1.28
CA ALA A 193 -11.62 1.28 1.41
C ALA A 193 -12.40 0.08 0.81
N LEU A 194 -13.74 0.08 0.94
CA LEU A 194 -14.60 -0.95 0.35
C LEU A 194 -14.49 -0.95 -1.18
N MET A 195 -14.50 0.21 -1.82
CA MET A 195 -14.35 0.32 -3.27
C MET A 195 -12.97 -0.20 -3.74
N TYR A 196 -11.91 0.07 -2.98
CA TYR A 196 -10.58 -0.48 -3.28
C TYR A 196 -10.54 -2.01 -3.21
N ALA A 197 -11.23 -2.63 -2.23
CA ALA A 197 -11.35 -4.08 -2.12
C ALA A 197 -12.09 -4.68 -3.33
N VAL A 198 -13.24 -4.12 -3.68
CA VAL A 198 -14.11 -4.66 -4.74
C VAL A 198 -13.55 -4.49 -6.14
N ILE A 199 -12.89 -3.36 -6.44
CA ILE A 199 -12.22 -3.11 -7.73
C ILE A 199 -11.20 -4.22 -8.04
N ASN A 200 -10.52 -4.72 -7.01
CA ASN A 200 -9.52 -5.77 -7.14
C ASN A 200 -10.08 -7.19 -6.96
N GLY A 201 -11.35 -7.33 -6.64
CA GLY A 201 -12.00 -8.64 -6.49
C GLY A 201 -11.72 -9.33 -5.15
N ASN A 202 -11.31 -8.59 -4.13
CA ASN A 202 -10.92 -9.12 -2.83
C ASN A 202 -12.13 -9.39 -1.93
N VAL A 203 -12.79 -10.55 -2.10
CA VAL A 203 -13.99 -10.94 -1.32
C VAL A 203 -13.74 -10.90 0.18
N LYS A 204 -12.60 -11.42 0.65
CA LYS A 204 -12.28 -11.43 2.09
C LYS A 204 -12.08 -10.03 2.67
N ALA A 205 -11.40 -9.14 1.95
CA ALA A 205 -11.29 -7.74 2.37
C ALA A 205 -12.67 -7.07 2.43
N THR A 206 -13.53 -7.32 1.43
CA THR A 206 -14.91 -6.84 1.40
C THR A 206 -15.69 -7.32 2.62
N GLU A 207 -15.61 -8.62 2.95
CA GLU A 207 -16.24 -9.22 4.12
C GLU A 207 -15.77 -8.56 5.43
N ILE A 208 -14.46 -8.41 5.60
CA ILE A 208 -13.88 -7.80 6.80
C ILE A 208 -14.40 -6.37 6.98
N LEU A 209 -14.42 -5.57 5.91
CA LEU A 209 -14.87 -4.18 5.96
C LEU A 209 -16.35 -4.08 6.34
N LEU A 210 -17.24 -4.85 5.70
CA LEU A 210 -18.68 -4.83 6.00
C LEU A 210 -18.96 -5.31 7.43
N ASN A 211 -18.26 -6.34 7.92
CA ASN A 211 -18.37 -6.81 9.30
C ASN A 211 -17.88 -5.78 10.33
N ASN A 212 -17.07 -4.79 9.89
CA ASN A 212 -16.61 -3.67 10.72
C ASN A 212 -17.38 -2.37 10.45
N GLY A 213 -18.55 -2.44 9.82
CA GLY A 213 -19.48 -1.34 9.69
C GLY A 213 -19.27 -0.43 8.48
N ALA A 214 -18.49 -0.85 7.49
CA ALA A 214 -18.37 -0.10 6.24
C ALA A 214 -19.73 0.00 5.53
N LYS A 215 -20.07 1.19 5.05
CA LYS A 215 -21.31 1.44 4.34
C LYS A 215 -21.26 0.84 2.95
N ILE A 216 -22.22 -0.07 2.66
CA ILE A 216 -22.21 -0.86 1.42
C ILE A 216 -22.51 -0.02 0.18
N ASP A 217 -23.42 0.97 0.32
CA ASP A 217 -23.90 1.82 -0.78
C ASP A 217 -23.31 3.26 -0.71
N GLU A 218 -22.17 3.44 -0.03
CA GLU A 218 -21.45 4.72 -0.09
C GLU A 218 -21.00 5.01 -1.52
N ILE A 219 -21.07 6.27 -1.96
CA ILE A 219 -20.76 6.69 -3.32
C ILE A 219 -19.43 7.45 -3.42
N ASP A 220 -18.76 7.33 -4.57
CA ASP A 220 -17.59 8.14 -4.92
C ASP A 220 -18.01 9.45 -5.63
N ASN A 221 -17.04 10.21 -6.19
CA ASN A 221 -17.32 11.49 -6.84
C ASN A 221 -18.12 11.38 -8.16
N SER A 222 -18.23 10.19 -8.73
CA SER A 222 -19.06 9.86 -9.91
C SER A 222 -20.34 9.14 -9.51
N GLU A 223 -20.72 9.23 -8.24
CA GLU A 223 -21.85 8.53 -7.64
C GLU A 223 -21.79 7.00 -7.78
N TRP A 224 -20.59 6.43 -7.99
CA TRP A 224 -20.40 4.99 -8.10
C TRP A 224 -20.35 4.32 -6.74
N THR A 225 -21.20 3.30 -6.56
CA THR A 225 -21.16 2.42 -5.39
C THR A 225 -20.11 1.31 -5.52
N ALA A 226 -19.85 0.60 -4.44
CA ALA A 226 -19.01 -0.60 -4.47
C ALA A 226 -19.57 -1.66 -5.45
N LEU A 227 -20.89 -1.85 -5.50
CA LEU A 227 -21.51 -2.81 -6.43
C LEU A 227 -21.31 -2.37 -7.90
N LEU A 228 -21.47 -1.10 -8.21
CA LEU A 228 -21.25 -0.58 -9.57
C LEU A 228 -19.80 -0.78 -10.01
N TRP A 229 -18.82 -0.50 -9.12
CA TRP A 229 -17.40 -0.80 -9.38
C TRP A 229 -17.14 -2.27 -9.61
N ALA A 230 -17.74 -3.16 -8.79
CA ALA A 230 -17.59 -4.61 -8.95
C ALA A 230 -18.15 -5.10 -10.29
N VAL A 231 -19.31 -4.59 -10.72
CA VAL A 231 -19.93 -4.88 -12.03
C VAL A 231 -19.04 -4.36 -13.17
N LYS A 232 -18.61 -3.10 -13.12
CA LYS A 232 -17.72 -2.50 -14.13
C LYS A 232 -16.41 -3.28 -14.30
N LYS A 233 -15.86 -3.81 -13.18
CA LYS A 233 -14.64 -4.62 -13.18
C LYS A 233 -14.89 -6.11 -13.36
N ASN A 234 -16.13 -6.51 -13.58
CA ASN A 234 -16.56 -7.89 -13.83
C ASN A 234 -16.11 -8.88 -12.73
N LYS A 235 -16.28 -8.51 -11.45
CA LYS A 235 -15.83 -9.27 -10.28
C LYS A 235 -16.95 -10.13 -9.71
N LEU A 236 -17.33 -11.20 -10.40
CA LEU A 236 -18.53 -12.01 -10.14
C LEU A 236 -18.69 -12.42 -8.67
N GLU A 237 -17.64 -12.93 -8.02
CA GLU A 237 -17.75 -13.40 -6.63
C GLU A 237 -17.98 -12.26 -5.63
N VAL A 238 -17.38 -11.09 -5.89
CA VAL A 238 -17.64 -9.88 -5.11
C VAL A 238 -19.05 -9.35 -5.35
N ILE A 239 -19.53 -9.37 -6.60
CA ILE A 239 -20.91 -8.97 -6.94
C ILE A 239 -21.91 -9.83 -6.16
N LYS A 240 -21.76 -11.17 -6.21
CA LYS A 240 -22.59 -12.10 -5.44
C LYS A 240 -22.59 -11.77 -3.95
N PHE A 241 -21.39 -11.50 -3.42
CA PHE A 241 -21.23 -11.19 -2.00
C PHE A 241 -21.92 -9.89 -1.61
N LEU A 242 -21.72 -8.81 -2.39
CA LEU A 242 -22.36 -7.50 -2.14
C LEU A 242 -23.88 -7.59 -2.20
N ILE A 243 -24.44 -8.23 -3.24
CA ILE A 243 -25.89 -8.40 -3.38
C ILE A 243 -26.47 -9.19 -2.20
N LYS A 244 -25.81 -10.28 -1.80
CA LYS A 244 -26.23 -11.08 -0.63
C LYS A 244 -26.25 -10.26 0.67
N ASN A 245 -25.40 -9.23 0.77
CA ASN A 245 -25.33 -8.33 1.93
C ASN A 245 -26.16 -7.05 1.75
N GLY A 246 -27.07 -7.00 0.77
CA GLY A 246 -28.07 -5.96 0.62
C GLY A 246 -27.64 -4.72 -0.18
N ALA A 247 -26.61 -4.83 -1.02
CA ALA A 247 -26.24 -3.74 -1.93
C ALA A 247 -27.38 -3.40 -2.88
N ASN A 248 -27.60 -2.10 -3.13
CA ASN A 248 -28.66 -1.61 -4.02
C ASN A 248 -28.34 -1.93 -5.48
N VAL A 249 -29.07 -2.88 -6.07
CA VAL A 249 -28.93 -3.33 -7.45
C VAL A 249 -29.49 -2.34 -8.48
N ASN A 250 -30.28 -1.34 -8.03
CA ASN A 250 -30.92 -0.34 -8.87
C ASN A 250 -30.29 1.05 -8.74
N HIS A 251 -29.06 1.12 -8.22
CA HIS A 251 -28.33 2.38 -8.16
C HIS A 251 -27.93 2.85 -9.56
N GLU A 252 -27.92 4.17 -9.76
CA GLU A 252 -27.49 4.86 -10.98
C GLU A 252 -26.29 5.75 -10.66
N ASP A 253 -25.41 5.96 -11.63
CA ASP A 253 -24.29 6.89 -11.48
C ASP A 253 -24.70 8.35 -11.73
N ASP A 254 -23.74 9.28 -11.70
CA ASP A 254 -23.96 10.72 -11.90
C ASP A 254 -24.47 11.08 -13.33
N GLU A 255 -24.37 10.15 -14.29
CA GLU A 255 -24.95 10.26 -15.62
C GLU A 255 -26.36 9.63 -15.71
N GLY A 256 -26.88 9.12 -14.59
CA GLY A 256 -28.16 8.39 -14.55
C GLY A 256 -28.10 7.02 -15.21
N THR A 257 -26.90 6.41 -15.33
CA THR A 257 -26.76 5.09 -15.94
C THR A 257 -26.94 3.99 -14.87
N PRO A 258 -27.98 3.14 -15.01
CA PRO A 258 -28.24 2.06 -14.07
C PRO A 258 -27.18 0.96 -14.11
N ILE A 259 -26.93 0.30 -12.98
CA ILE A 259 -25.93 -0.80 -12.84
C ILE A 259 -26.09 -1.88 -13.92
N ILE A 260 -27.34 -2.26 -14.27
CA ILE A 260 -27.62 -3.31 -15.25
C ILE A 260 -27.06 -2.99 -16.64
N HIS A 261 -26.98 -1.72 -17.04
CA HIS A 261 -26.38 -1.31 -18.31
C HIS A 261 -24.90 -1.66 -18.36
N TYR A 262 -24.15 -1.47 -17.26
CA TYR A 262 -22.74 -1.83 -17.17
C TYR A 262 -22.51 -3.34 -17.29
N ALA A 263 -23.42 -4.16 -16.76
CA ALA A 263 -23.37 -5.61 -16.94
C ALA A 263 -23.58 -6.04 -18.40
N VAL A 264 -24.51 -5.38 -19.08
CA VAL A 264 -24.77 -5.59 -20.52
C VAL A 264 -23.57 -5.13 -21.35
N PHE A 265 -22.99 -3.94 -21.08
CA PHE A 265 -21.77 -3.45 -21.73
C PHE A 265 -20.57 -4.40 -21.56
N ASN A 266 -20.45 -5.02 -20.39
CA ASN A 266 -19.41 -6.02 -20.15
C ASN A 266 -19.68 -7.36 -20.87
N ASN A 267 -20.83 -7.49 -21.51
CA ASN A 267 -21.28 -8.68 -22.22
C ASN A 267 -21.21 -9.96 -21.38
N ASN A 268 -21.46 -9.85 -20.06
CA ASN A 268 -21.37 -10.98 -19.13
C ASN A 268 -22.75 -11.50 -18.73
N PHE A 269 -23.17 -12.58 -19.36
CA PHE A 269 -24.45 -13.23 -19.10
C PHE A 269 -24.66 -13.56 -17.61
N ASN A 270 -23.64 -14.09 -16.92
CA ASN A 270 -23.79 -14.49 -15.52
C ASN A 270 -24.05 -13.29 -14.59
N VAL A 271 -23.42 -12.13 -14.86
CA VAL A 271 -23.65 -10.91 -14.09
C VAL A 271 -25.02 -10.32 -14.43
N VAL A 272 -25.40 -10.28 -15.70
CA VAL A 272 -26.73 -9.82 -16.13
C VAL A 272 -27.81 -10.67 -15.47
N LYS A 273 -27.71 -12.00 -15.56
CA LYS A 273 -28.66 -12.92 -14.93
C LYS A 273 -28.73 -12.69 -13.42
N LEU A 274 -27.61 -12.58 -12.75
CA LEU A 274 -27.55 -12.37 -11.29
C LEU A 274 -28.26 -11.06 -10.88
N LEU A 275 -28.03 -9.97 -11.62
CA LEU A 275 -28.71 -8.68 -11.36
C LEU A 275 -30.21 -8.78 -11.58
N ILE A 276 -30.66 -9.44 -12.65
CA ILE A 276 -32.09 -9.69 -12.93
C ILE A 276 -32.72 -10.51 -11.79
N ASP A 277 -32.10 -11.63 -11.42
CA ASP A 277 -32.57 -12.51 -10.32
C ASP A 277 -32.63 -11.76 -8.97
N SER A 278 -31.84 -10.68 -8.84
CA SER A 278 -31.79 -9.83 -7.66
C SER A 278 -32.67 -8.59 -7.73
N GLY A 279 -33.53 -8.46 -8.76
CA GLY A 279 -34.52 -7.40 -8.88
C GLY A 279 -34.03 -6.13 -9.58
N ALA A 280 -33.00 -6.22 -10.42
CA ALA A 280 -32.60 -5.10 -11.25
C ALA A 280 -33.71 -4.70 -12.25
N SER A 281 -33.99 -3.40 -12.34
CA SER A 281 -35.02 -2.86 -13.26
C SER A 281 -34.57 -2.95 -14.70
N LEU A 282 -35.33 -3.70 -15.51
CA LEU A 282 -35.10 -3.82 -16.96
C LEU A 282 -35.74 -2.71 -17.77
N LYS A 283 -36.53 -1.84 -17.10
CA LYS A 283 -37.19 -0.66 -17.70
C LYS A 283 -36.46 0.65 -17.39
N ALA A 284 -35.43 0.58 -16.54
CA ALA A 284 -34.61 1.75 -16.24
C ALA A 284 -33.88 2.23 -17.51
N LYS A 285 -33.84 3.55 -17.69
CA LYS A 285 -33.26 4.20 -18.88
C LYS A 285 -32.06 5.05 -18.46
N ASP A 286 -31.04 5.02 -19.27
CA ASP A 286 -29.92 5.92 -19.12
C ASP A 286 -30.25 7.37 -19.58
N GLN A 287 -29.27 8.27 -19.54
CA GLN A 287 -29.41 9.67 -19.99
C GLN A 287 -29.88 9.84 -21.47
N TYR A 288 -29.71 8.80 -22.28
CA TYR A 288 -30.18 8.78 -23.70
C TYR A 288 -31.57 8.19 -23.86
N GLY A 289 -32.21 7.81 -22.75
CA GLY A 289 -33.51 7.16 -22.74
C GLY A 289 -33.49 5.70 -23.21
N LEU A 290 -32.31 5.06 -23.22
CA LEU A 290 -32.14 3.71 -23.71
C LEU A 290 -32.22 2.69 -22.55
N THR A 291 -32.90 1.57 -22.80
CA THR A 291 -33.02 0.46 -21.84
C THR A 291 -31.90 -0.56 -22.01
N PRO A 292 -31.67 -1.45 -21.03
CA PRO A 292 -30.70 -2.54 -21.15
C PRO A 292 -30.90 -3.41 -22.39
N LEU A 293 -32.16 -3.63 -22.83
CA LEU A 293 -32.46 -4.42 -24.01
C LEU A 293 -31.89 -3.78 -25.29
N VAL A 294 -31.97 -2.44 -25.43
CA VAL A 294 -31.43 -1.74 -26.62
C VAL A 294 -29.92 -1.97 -26.73
N TYR A 295 -29.20 -1.91 -25.62
CA TYR A 295 -27.76 -2.19 -25.62
C TYR A 295 -27.44 -3.66 -25.89
N ALA A 296 -28.21 -4.61 -25.34
CA ALA A 296 -28.05 -6.03 -25.63
C ALA A 296 -28.24 -6.34 -27.12
N LEU A 297 -29.20 -5.67 -27.76
CA LEU A 297 -29.43 -5.80 -29.21
C LEU A 297 -28.28 -5.22 -30.04
N LYS A 298 -27.73 -4.08 -29.62
CA LYS A 298 -26.55 -3.47 -30.25
C LYS A 298 -25.33 -4.37 -30.18
N GLU A 299 -25.10 -5.02 -29.03
CA GLU A 299 -24.00 -5.94 -28.81
C GLU A 299 -24.26 -7.34 -29.44
N LYS A 300 -25.47 -7.60 -29.94
CA LYS A 300 -25.88 -8.85 -30.61
C LYS A 300 -25.69 -10.12 -29.77
N ASN A 301 -25.76 -10.03 -28.46
CA ASN A 301 -25.69 -11.19 -27.59
C ASN A 301 -27.08 -11.82 -27.41
N SER A 302 -27.31 -12.94 -28.09
CA SER A 302 -28.60 -13.64 -28.08
C SER A 302 -29.04 -14.08 -26.69
N GLU A 303 -28.11 -14.61 -25.87
CA GLU A 303 -28.41 -15.10 -24.51
C GLU A 303 -28.85 -13.96 -23.59
N ILE A 304 -28.18 -12.80 -23.66
CA ILE A 304 -28.53 -11.63 -22.88
C ILE A 304 -29.86 -11.04 -23.37
N ILE A 305 -30.09 -10.99 -24.69
CA ILE A 305 -31.37 -10.54 -25.26
C ILE A 305 -32.51 -11.41 -24.77
N GLU A 306 -32.35 -12.73 -24.83
CA GLU A 306 -33.38 -13.70 -24.43
C GLU A 306 -33.72 -13.56 -22.94
N ILE A 307 -32.74 -13.50 -22.06
CA ILE A 307 -32.99 -13.39 -20.60
C ILE A 307 -33.66 -12.06 -20.25
N ILE A 308 -33.25 -10.93 -20.87
CA ILE A 308 -33.86 -9.63 -20.64
C ILE A 308 -35.34 -9.64 -21.09
N ARG A 309 -35.64 -10.19 -22.28
CA ARG A 309 -37.03 -10.30 -22.77
C ARG A 309 -37.89 -11.22 -21.91
N ALA A 310 -37.35 -12.37 -21.51
CA ALA A 310 -38.05 -13.33 -20.65
C ALA A 310 -38.47 -12.75 -19.31
N HIS A 311 -37.77 -11.69 -18.83
CA HIS A 311 -38.07 -11.00 -17.57
C HIS A 311 -38.71 -9.63 -17.76
N GLY A 312 -39.31 -9.38 -18.96
CA GLY A 312 -40.14 -8.18 -19.22
C GLY A 312 -39.34 -6.92 -19.58
N GLY A 313 -38.12 -7.09 -20.09
CA GLY A 313 -37.35 -5.96 -20.65
C GLY A 313 -37.97 -5.51 -21.97
N GLU A 314 -38.14 -4.19 -22.11
CA GLU A 314 -38.77 -3.51 -23.21
C GLU A 314 -37.82 -2.47 -23.85
N TYR A 315 -38.19 -1.88 -25.00
CA TYR A 315 -37.46 -0.80 -25.68
C TYR A 315 -37.57 0.53 -24.95
#